data_c06e5bb021987501b462e3793616515d
#
_entry.id   c06e5bb021987501b462e3793616515d
#
_cell.length_a   1.000
_cell.length_b   1.000
_cell.length_c   1.000
_cell.angle_alpha   90.00
_cell.angle_beta   90.00
_cell.angle_gamma   90.00
#
_symmetry.space_group_name_H-M   'P 1'
#
loop_
_entity.id
_entity.type
_entity.pdbx_description
1 polymer ?
#
loop_
_entity_poly.entity_id
_entity_poly.type
_entity_poly.pdbx_seq_one_letter_code
_entity_poly.pdbx_strand_id
1 'polypeptide(L)'
;LKFLPGLTVLDAGTADFPSAEAAEKSPLAERVFKIDGVTGVFFGMDFVTVTKSDAIEWDHIKPSILGAIMEHFQSGQPVLLEEDTSGGHADHDGEDAVVVGQIKELLDTRVRPAVAQDGGDITCHGFDRGVVYLHMQGACAGCPSSTITLKMGIENLLRHYIPEVTEVRPVGV
;
A
#
# COMPACT_ATOMS: atom_id res chain seq x y z
N LEU A 1 2.08 9.32 -7.05
CA LEU A 1 1.24 9.25 -8.25
C LEU A 1 1.00 7.79 -8.64
N LYS A 2 -0.23 7.46 -9.01
CA LYS A 2 -0.64 6.11 -9.46
C LYS A 2 -0.52 6.00 -10.97
N PHE A 3 0.13 4.94 -11.44
CA PHE A 3 0.27 4.58 -12.86
C PHE A 3 -0.49 3.29 -13.13
N LEU A 4 -1.22 3.26 -14.24
CA LEU A 4 -1.99 2.09 -14.69
C LEU A 4 -1.35 1.56 -15.98
N PRO A 5 -0.51 0.52 -15.92
CA PRO A 5 0.15 -0.01 -17.11
C PRO A 5 -0.81 -0.75 -18.06
N GLY A 6 -2.02 -1.05 -17.60
CA GLY A 6 -3.01 -1.84 -18.37
C GLY A 6 -2.72 -3.33 -18.39
N LEU A 7 -1.83 -3.79 -17.54
CA LEU A 7 -1.42 -5.19 -17.38
C LEU A 7 -1.42 -5.54 -15.89
N THR A 8 -1.52 -6.84 -15.59
CA THR A 8 -1.35 -7.32 -14.22
C THR A 8 0.08 -7.06 -13.75
N VAL A 9 0.23 -6.37 -12.63
CA VAL A 9 1.52 -6.07 -11.99
C VAL A 9 1.87 -7.18 -10.99
N LEU A 10 0.89 -7.52 -10.13
CA LEU A 10 1.00 -8.63 -9.19
C LEU A 10 -0.19 -9.58 -9.34
N ASP A 11 0.05 -10.87 -9.28
CA ASP A 11 -1.02 -11.88 -9.36
C ASP A 11 -1.93 -11.84 -8.12
N ALA A 12 -1.38 -11.47 -6.97
CA ALA A 12 -2.11 -11.31 -5.71
C ALA A 12 -1.36 -10.38 -4.75
N GLY A 13 -2.11 -9.75 -3.84
CA GLY A 13 -1.55 -8.92 -2.77
C GLY A 13 -1.02 -7.57 -3.24
N THR A 14 -0.13 -7.02 -2.45
CA THR A 14 0.56 -5.74 -2.69
C THR A 14 2.02 -5.86 -2.29
N ALA A 15 2.88 -5.01 -2.82
CA ALA A 15 4.28 -4.95 -2.45
C ALA A 15 4.72 -3.49 -2.26
N ASP A 16 5.39 -3.21 -1.15
CA ASP A 16 5.86 -1.87 -0.79
C ASP A 16 7.39 -1.81 -0.74
N PHE A 17 7.94 -0.80 -1.40
CA PHE A 17 9.36 -0.56 -1.49
C PHE A 17 9.64 0.88 -1.01
N PRO A 18 9.84 1.09 0.30
CA PRO A 18 10.07 2.42 0.85
C PRO A 18 11.50 2.93 0.61
N SER A 19 12.38 2.10 0.09
CA SER A 19 13.77 2.44 -0.21
C SER A 19 14.33 1.66 -1.39
N ALA A 20 15.45 2.13 -1.93
CA ALA A 20 16.16 1.44 -3.02
C ALA A 20 16.66 0.05 -2.59
N GLU A 21 17.03 -0.12 -1.32
CA GLU A 21 17.46 -1.41 -0.76
C GLU A 21 16.30 -2.42 -0.75
N ALA A 22 15.09 -1.97 -0.37
CA ALA A 22 13.90 -2.82 -0.45
C ALA A 22 13.58 -3.22 -1.91
N ALA A 23 13.91 -2.35 -2.87
CA ALA A 23 13.66 -2.57 -4.29
C ALA A 23 14.52 -3.67 -4.93
N GLU A 24 15.60 -4.12 -4.28
CA GLU A 24 16.45 -5.21 -4.79
C GLU A 24 15.68 -6.52 -5.03
N LYS A 25 14.56 -6.70 -4.34
CA LYS A 25 13.67 -7.86 -4.50
C LYS A 25 12.77 -7.78 -5.74
N SER A 26 12.76 -6.65 -6.41
CA SER A 26 11.90 -6.39 -7.57
C SER A 26 12.68 -5.72 -8.70
N PRO A 27 12.92 -6.40 -9.82
CA PRO A 27 13.55 -5.78 -10.99
C PRO A 27 12.80 -4.55 -11.49
N LEU A 28 11.46 -4.53 -11.36
CA LEU A 28 10.65 -3.37 -11.74
C LEU A 28 10.86 -2.18 -10.77
N ALA A 29 10.82 -2.44 -9.46
CA ALA A 29 11.05 -1.40 -8.46
C ALA A 29 12.47 -0.83 -8.57
N GLU A 30 13.47 -1.68 -8.74
CA GLU A 30 14.87 -1.26 -8.96
C GLU A 30 15.01 -0.32 -10.18
N ARG A 31 14.34 -0.64 -11.30
CA ARG A 31 14.35 0.24 -12.48
C ARG A 31 13.74 1.61 -12.20
N VAL A 32 12.63 1.64 -11.46
CA VAL A 32 11.96 2.89 -11.11
C VAL A 32 12.79 3.71 -10.12
N PHE A 33 13.47 3.07 -9.16
CA PHE A 33 14.39 3.78 -8.23
C PHE A 33 15.65 4.34 -8.90
N LYS A 34 16.03 3.86 -10.08
CA LYS A 34 17.13 4.47 -10.87
C LYS A 34 16.78 5.85 -11.42
N ILE A 35 15.50 6.23 -11.37
CA ILE A 35 15.05 7.57 -11.77
C ILE A 35 15.30 8.53 -10.62
N ASP A 36 16.09 9.56 -10.87
CA ASP A 36 16.40 10.58 -9.86
C ASP A 36 15.12 11.20 -9.29
N GLY A 37 15.04 11.24 -7.98
CA GLY A 37 13.93 11.82 -7.24
C GLY A 37 12.83 10.85 -6.81
N VAL A 38 12.86 9.60 -7.21
CA VAL A 38 11.98 8.56 -6.69
C VAL A 38 12.42 8.18 -5.28
N THR A 39 11.49 8.23 -4.34
CA THR A 39 11.72 7.93 -2.93
C THR A 39 10.95 6.72 -2.42
N GLY A 40 9.94 6.26 -3.17
CA GLY A 40 9.16 5.09 -2.84
C GLY A 40 8.42 4.52 -4.03
N VAL A 41 8.23 3.21 -4.03
CA VAL A 41 7.48 2.48 -5.05
C VAL A 41 6.54 1.50 -4.35
N PHE A 42 5.30 1.42 -4.82
CA PHE A 42 4.30 0.51 -4.30
C PHE A 42 3.56 -0.16 -5.46
N PHE A 43 3.39 -1.46 -5.38
CA PHE A 43 2.66 -2.23 -6.38
C PHE A 43 1.32 -2.73 -5.85
N GLY A 44 0.27 -2.56 -6.65
CA GLY A 44 -0.99 -3.27 -6.52
C GLY A 44 -1.12 -4.33 -7.60
N MET A 45 -2.30 -4.91 -7.72
CA MET A 45 -2.55 -5.97 -8.72
C MET A 45 -2.44 -5.46 -10.16
N ASP A 46 -2.90 -4.24 -10.42
CA ASP A 46 -3.01 -3.64 -11.76
C ASP A 46 -2.42 -2.22 -11.84
N PHE A 47 -1.69 -1.80 -10.81
CA PHE A 47 -1.13 -0.45 -10.76
C PHE A 47 0.24 -0.39 -10.07
N VAL A 48 0.95 0.70 -10.35
CA VAL A 48 2.20 1.09 -9.72
C VAL A 48 2.05 2.49 -9.14
N THR A 49 2.31 2.66 -7.86
CA THR A 49 2.35 3.97 -7.23
C THR A 49 3.80 4.37 -6.99
N VAL A 50 4.15 5.58 -7.42
CA VAL A 50 5.49 6.13 -7.23
C VAL A 50 5.40 7.35 -6.33
N THR A 51 6.28 7.41 -5.35
CA THR A 51 6.50 8.57 -4.48
C THR A 51 7.82 9.23 -4.88
N LYS A 52 7.81 10.55 -4.99
CA LYS A 52 8.97 11.36 -5.33
C LYS A 52 9.36 12.30 -4.21
N SER A 53 10.58 12.81 -4.23
CA SER A 53 10.99 13.93 -3.39
C SER A 53 10.32 15.24 -3.83
N ASP A 54 10.17 16.19 -2.92
CA ASP A 54 9.57 17.50 -3.21
C ASP A 54 10.45 18.39 -4.12
N ALA A 55 11.71 18.00 -4.30
CA ALA A 55 12.67 18.75 -5.14
C ALA A 55 12.45 18.59 -6.65
N ILE A 56 11.64 17.62 -7.09
CA ILE A 56 11.46 17.30 -8.51
C ILE A 56 9.97 17.38 -8.88
N GLU A 57 9.68 17.91 -10.06
CA GLU A 57 8.32 17.99 -10.60
C GLU A 57 7.92 16.72 -11.34
N TRP A 58 6.64 16.35 -11.24
CA TRP A 58 6.08 15.15 -11.91
C TRP A 58 6.27 15.18 -13.42
N ASP A 59 6.18 16.34 -14.03
CA ASP A 59 6.29 16.48 -15.49
C ASP A 59 7.67 16.07 -16.03
N HIS A 60 8.72 16.17 -15.20
CA HIS A 60 10.06 15.74 -15.56
C HIS A 60 10.26 14.22 -15.46
N ILE A 61 9.62 13.56 -14.49
CA ILE A 61 9.89 12.15 -14.21
C ILE A 61 8.82 11.18 -14.72
N LYS A 62 7.59 11.66 -14.98
CA LYS A 62 6.51 10.82 -15.53
C LYS A 62 6.90 10.04 -16.78
N PRO A 63 7.51 10.66 -17.82
CA PRO A 63 7.89 9.93 -19.03
C PRO A 63 8.93 8.82 -18.74
N SER A 64 9.87 9.10 -17.84
CA SER A 64 10.90 8.14 -17.45
C SER A 64 10.31 6.96 -16.68
N ILE A 65 9.36 7.21 -15.78
CA ILE A 65 8.65 6.18 -15.03
C ILE A 65 7.82 5.28 -15.96
N LEU A 66 7.05 5.88 -16.86
CA LEU A 66 6.26 5.16 -17.86
C LEU A 66 7.16 4.31 -18.77
N GLY A 67 8.28 4.88 -19.22
CA GLY A 67 9.29 4.18 -20.01
C GLY A 67 9.88 2.97 -19.27
N ALA A 68 10.25 3.13 -18.00
CA ALA A 68 10.79 2.07 -17.17
C ALA A 68 9.78 0.93 -16.95
N ILE A 69 8.50 1.26 -16.70
CA ILE A 69 7.43 0.27 -16.53
C ILE A 69 7.21 -0.50 -17.84
N MET A 70 7.09 0.20 -18.96
CA MET A 70 6.87 -0.43 -20.27
C MET A 70 8.05 -1.30 -20.69
N GLU A 71 9.27 -0.83 -20.51
CA GLU A 71 10.49 -1.59 -20.82
C GLU A 71 10.57 -2.86 -20.00
N HIS A 72 10.20 -2.80 -18.71
CA HIS A 72 10.18 -3.96 -17.84
C HIS A 72 9.22 -5.04 -18.37
N PHE A 73 7.96 -4.66 -18.67
CA PHE A 73 6.97 -5.61 -19.19
C PHE A 73 7.31 -6.17 -20.57
N GLN A 74 7.98 -5.38 -21.41
CA GLN A 74 8.47 -5.85 -22.71
C GLN A 74 9.64 -6.84 -22.57
N SER A 75 10.44 -6.69 -21.52
CA SER A 75 11.58 -7.60 -21.26
C SER A 75 11.14 -8.99 -20.78
N GLY A 76 9.90 -9.15 -20.33
CA GLY A 76 9.37 -10.41 -19.79
C GLY A 76 9.98 -10.82 -18.45
N GLN A 77 10.67 -9.92 -17.76
CA GLN A 77 11.21 -10.18 -16.43
C GLN A 77 10.10 -10.21 -15.37
N PRO A 78 10.23 -11.02 -14.31
CA PRO A 78 9.26 -11.03 -13.22
C PRO A 78 9.25 -9.68 -12.49
N VAL A 79 8.09 -9.29 -12.00
CA VAL A 79 7.93 -8.07 -11.19
C VAL A 79 8.58 -8.23 -9.82
N LEU A 80 8.47 -9.42 -9.23
CA LEU A 80 9.11 -9.78 -7.97
C LEU A 80 10.03 -10.99 -8.19
N LEU A 81 11.19 -10.99 -7.55
CA LEU A 81 12.12 -12.12 -7.53
C LEU A 81 11.72 -13.19 -6.49
N GLU A 82 11.02 -12.76 -5.44
CA GLU A 82 10.47 -13.61 -4.38
C GLU A 82 9.00 -13.18 -4.12
N GLU A 83 8.17 -14.10 -3.65
CA GLU A 83 6.79 -13.84 -3.25
C GLU A 83 6.74 -13.06 -1.91
N ASP A 84 7.26 -11.83 -1.90
CA ASP A 84 7.18 -10.93 -0.76
C ASP A 84 5.93 -10.04 -0.93
N THR A 85 4.76 -10.64 -0.85
CA THR A 85 3.50 -9.91 -0.77
C THR A 85 3.30 -9.43 0.66
N SER A 86 3.76 -8.21 0.96
CA SER A 86 3.61 -7.60 2.29
C SER A 86 2.19 -7.12 2.59
N GLY A 87 1.27 -7.28 1.67
CA GLY A 87 -0.11 -6.78 1.75
C GLY A 87 -1.10 -7.68 2.49
N GLY A 88 -0.64 -8.53 3.41
CA GLY A 88 -1.50 -9.34 4.25
C GLY A 88 -1.77 -8.71 5.63
N HIS A 89 -2.92 -9.00 6.20
CA HIS A 89 -3.18 -8.68 7.60
C HIS A 89 -2.31 -9.55 8.52
N ALA A 90 -1.83 -8.99 9.63
CA ALA A 90 -1.20 -9.77 10.67
C ALA A 90 -2.22 -10.75 11.29
N ASP A 91 -1.80 -11.99 11.51
CA ASP A 91 -2.61 -12.98 12.19
C ASP A 91 -2.47 -12.83 13.71
N HIS A 92 -3.60 -12.85 14.38
CA HIS A 92 -3.66 -12.84 15.83
C HIS A 92 -4.39 -14.10 16.33
N ASP A 93 -3.70 -14.82 17.18
CA ASP A 93 -4.28 -15.92 17.95
C ASP A 93 -4.68 -15.41 19.35
N GLY A 94 -5.93 -15.65 19.74
CA GLY A 94 -6.40 -15.28 21.07
C GLY A 94 -7.87 -14.92 21.14
N GLU A 95 -8.29 -14.38 22.30
CA GLU A 95 -9.69 -14.00 22.58
C GLU A 95 -10.20 -12.91 21.61
N ASP A 96 -9.30 -12.09 21.09
CA ASP A 96 -9.63 -11.02 20.14
C ASP A 96 -9.66 -11.48 18.68
N ALA A 97 -9.41 -12.75 18.38
CA ALA A 97 -9.36 -13.28 17.02
C ALA A 97 -10.66 -13.06 16.23
N VAL A 98 -11.82 -13.14 16.90
CA VAL A 98 -13.13 -12.90 16.28
C VAL A 98 -13.27 -11.43 15.89
N VAL A 99 -12.90 -10.52 16.78
CA VAL A 99 -12.95 -9.07 16.53
C VAL A 99 -11.97 -8.70 15.42
N VAL A 100 -10.75 -9.22 15.45
CA VAL A 100 -9.75 -9.03 14.40
C VAL A 100 -10.24 -9.58 13.06
N GLY A 101 -10.90 -10.73 13.03
CA GLY A 101 -11.52 -11.29 11.83
C GLY A 101 -12.57 -10.37 11.21
N GLN A 102 -13.44 -9.79 12.03
CA GLN A 102 -14.44 -8.80 11.59
C GLN A 102 -13.79 -7.52 11.07
N ILE A 103 -12.74 -7.04 11.73
CA ILE A 103 -11.96 -5.87 11.28
C ILE A 103 -11.35 -6.14 9.91
N LYS A 104 -10.70 -7.29 9.73
CA LYS A 104 -10.10 -7.70 8.45
C LYS A 104 -11.14 -7.74 7.34
N GLU A 105 -12.29 -8.38 7.59
CA GLU A 105 -13.39 -8.48 6.61
C GLU A 105 -13.91 -7.10 6.20
N LEU A 106 -14.13 -6.19 7.14
CA LEU A 106 -14.57 -4.83 6.84
C LEU A 106 -13.52 -4.04 6.06
N LEU A 107 -12.25 -4.19 6.40
CA LEU A 107 -11.15 -3.57 5.65
C LEU A 107 -11.08 -4.12 4.22
N ASP A 108 -11.12 -5.43 4.05
CA ASP A 108 -11.01 -6.08 2.73
C ASP A 108 -12.20 -5.77 1.82
N THR A 109 -13.41 -5.67 2.37
CA THR A 109 -14.62 -5.49 1.57
C THR A 109 -14.98 -4.03 1.32
N ARG A 110 -14.63 -3.11 2.23
CA ARG A 110 -15.08 -1.71 2.18
C ARG A 110 -13.96 -0.69 2.07
N VAL A 111 -12.83 -0.91 2.73
CA VAL A 111 -11.75 0.08 2.83
C VAL A 111 -10.69 -0.14 1.76
N ARG A 112 -10.15 -1.34 1.64
CA ARG A 112 -9.09 -1.65 0.68
C ARG A 112 -9.45 -1.35 -0.78
N PRO A 113 -10.67 -1.69 -1.27
CA PRO A 113 -11.08 -1.31 -2.63
C PRO A 113 -11.10 0.21 -2.85
N ALA A 114 -11.53 0.97 -1.86
CA ALA A 114 -11.57 2.43 -1.95
C ALA A 114 -10.17 3.05 -1.98
N VAL A 115 -9.27 2.62 -1.08
CA VAL A 115 -7.90 3.15 -1.02
C VAL A 115 -7.04 2.68 -2.21
N ALA A 116 -7.33 1.52 -2.79
CA ALA A 116 -6.67 1.06 -4.00
C ALA A 116 -6.95 1.98 -5.20
N GLN A 117 -8.12 2.62 -5.26
CA GLN A 117 -8.42 3.62 -6.28
C GLN A 117 -7.47 4.82 -6.20
N ASP A 118 -7.03 5.18 -5.00
CA ASP A 118 -6.06 6.26 -4.76
C ASP A 118 -4.60 5.79 -4.81
N GLY A 119 -4.36 4.51 -5.07
CA GLY A 119 -3.01 3.94 -5.20
C GLY A 119 -2.36 3.58 -3.87
N GLY A 120 -3.15 3.27 -2.86
CA GLY A 120 -2.69 2.84 -1.55
C GLY A 120 -3.28 1.51 -1.10
N ASP A 121 -2.86 1.05 0.07
CA ASP A 121 -3.43 -0.11 0.74
C ASP A 121 -3.45 0.10 2.26
N ILE A 122 -4.34 -0.61 2.95
CA ILE A 122 -4.46 -0.60 4.40
C ILE A 122 -4.67 -2.02 4.89
N THR A 123 -3.86 -2.43 5.86
CA THR A 123 -3.94 -3.75 6.48
C THR A 123 -4.06 -3.63 8.00
N CYS A 124 -4.73 -4.61 8.62
CA CYS A 124 -4.79 -4.71 10.07
C CYS A 124 -3.47 -5.27 10.59
N HIS A 125 -2.77 -4.47 11.38
CA HIS A 125 -1.53 -4.89 12.05
C HIS A 125 -1.81 -5.54 13.40
N GLY A 126 -2.87 -5.09 14.08
CA GLY A 126 -3.24 -5.64 15.38
C GLY A 126 -4.47 -4.98 15.99
N PHE A 127 -4.94 -5.61 17.08
CA PHE A 127 -6.00 -5.07 17.93
C PHE A 127 -5.60 -5.30 19.39
N ASP A 128 -5.68 -4.26 20.20
CA ASP A 128 -5.41 -4.34 21.64
C ASP A 128 -6.31 -3.36 22.39
N ARG A 129 -7.09 -3.86 23.34
CA ARG A 129 -7.94 -3.07 24.25
C ARG A 129 -8.81 -2.00 23.56
N GLY A 130 -9.42 -2.37 22.45
CA GLY A 130 -10.27 -1.46 21.68
C GLY A 130 -9.52 -0.57 20.68
N VAL A 131 -8.20 -0.62 20.64
CA VAL A 131 -7.36 0.10 19.69
C VAL A 131 -7.02 -0.78 18.50
N VAL A 132 -7.38 -0.35 17.30
CA VAL A 132 -7.01 -1.03 16.04
C VAL A 132 -5.75 -0.38 15.48
N TYR A 133 -4.74 -1.18 15.26
CA TYR A 133 -3.50 -0.77 14.62
C TYR A 133 -3.57 -1.08 13.13
N LEU A 134 -3.48 -0.04 12.30
CA LEU A 134 -3.53 -0.16 10.84
C LEU A 134 -2.18 0.19 10.23
N HIS A 135 -1.71 -0.66 9.34
CA HIS A 135 -0.56 -0.35 8.49
C HIS A 135 -1.05 0.27 7.18
N MET A 136 -0.61 1.49 6.90
CA MET A 136 -0.93 2.23 5.68
C MET A 136 0.25 2.17 4.72
N GLN A 137 -0.02 1.87 3.45
CA GLN A 137 0.99 1.70 2.41
C GLN A 137 0.67 2.53 1.17
N GLY A 138 1.68 2.79 0.34
CA GLY A 138 1.53 3.52 -0.92
C GLY A 138 1.09 4.96 -0.72
N ALA A 139 0.13 5.42 -1.52
CA ALA A 139 -0.37 6.79 -1.45
C ALA A 139 -1.02 7.16 -0.11
N CYS A 140 -1.49 6.17 0.68
CA CYS A 140 -2.06 6.39 2.00
C CYS A 140 -1.00 6.73 3.06
N ALA A 141 0.25 6.32 2.88
CA ALA A 141 1.33 6.52 3.86
C ALA A 141 1.96 7.93 3.80
N GLY A 142 1.85 8.62 2.69
CA GLY A 142 2.66 9.82 2.39
C GLY A 142 1.98 11.18 2.57
N CYS A 143 0.70 11.25 2.93
CA CYS A 143 -0.04 12.52 2.99
C CYS A 143 -0.69 12.74 4.36
N PRO A 144 -0.20 13.68 5.21
CA PRO A 144 -0.72 13.87 6.57
C PRO A 144 -2.22 14.21 6.62
N SER A 145 -2.72 15.02 5.70
CA SER A 145 -4.13 15.43 5.67
C SER A 145 -5.07 14.31 5.24
N SER A 146 -4.70 13.53 4.25
CA SER A 146 -5.48 12.36 3.82
C SER A 146 -5.43 11.24 4.84
N THR A 147 -4.31 11.05 5.52
CA THR A 147 -4.16 10.05 6.59
C THR A 147 -5.11 10.33 7.75
N ILE A 148 -5.27 11.59 8.18
CA ILE A 148 -6.19 11.96 9.25
C ILE A 148 -7.64 11.71 8.85
N THR A 149 -8.04 12.16 7.67
CA THR A 149 -9.41 12.00 7.17
C THR A 149 -9.75 10.52 6.98
N LEU A 150 -8.82 9.75 6.43
CA LEU A 150 -8.98 8.32 6.22
C LEU A 150 -9.08 7.58 7.56
N LYS A 151 -8.21 7.92 8.53
CA LYS A 151 -8.26 7.38 9.89
C LYS A 151 -9.62 7.59 10.52
N MET A 152 -10.15 8.81 10.50
CA MET A 152 -11.45 9.14 11.07
C MET A 152 -12.59 8.38 10.38
N GLY A 153 -12.54 8.26 9.07
CA GLY A 153 -13.53 7.51 8.30
C GLY A 153 -13.54 6.02 8.65
N ILE A 154 -12.36 5.42 8.74
CA ILE A 154 -12.20 4.02 9.13
C ILE A 154 -12.61 3.80 10.59
N GLU A 155 -12.21 4.68 11.51
CA GLU A 155 -12.59 4.60 12.92
C GLU A 155 -14.12 4.63 13.07
N ASN A 156 -14.81 5.55 12.40
CA ASN A 156 -16.26 5.63 12.42
C ASN A 156 -16.92 4.37 11.83
N LEU A 157 -16.38 3.86 10.72
CA LEU A 157 -16.85 2.63 10.10
C LEU A 157 -16.71 1.43 11.06
N LEU A 158 -15.54 1.24 11.62
CA LEU A 158 -15.27 0.12 12.52
C LEU A 158 -16.09 0.22 13.81
N ARG A 159 -16.20 1.39 14.41
CA ARG A 159 -17.03 1.61 15.61
C ARG A 159 -18.51 1.36 15.36
N HIS A 160 -18.98 1.62 14.15
CA HIS A 160 -20.38 1.37 13.78
C HIS A 160 -20.72 -0.13 13.71
N TYR A 161 -19.81 -0.94 13.16
CA TYR A 161 -20.02 -2.38 12.98
C TYR A 161 -19.46 -3.21 14.13
N ILE A 162 -18.44 -2.75 14.82
CA ILE A 162 -17.71 -3.44 15.88
C ILE A 162 -17.65 -2.53 17.11
N PRO A 163 -18.58 -2.69 18.07
CA PRO A 163 -18.65 -1.82 19.26
C PRO A 163 -17.40 -1.88 20.15
N GLU A 164 -16.62 -2.96 20.05
CA GLU A 164 -15.37 -3.15 20.78
C GLU A 164 -14.26 -2.18 20.34
N VAL A 165 -14.36 -1.64 19.14
CA VAL A 165 -13.39 -0.66 18.62
C VAL A 165 -13.67 0.71 19.21
N THR A 166 -12.66 1.27 19.88
CA THR A 166 -12.71 2.61 20.49
C THR A 166 -11.88 3.63 19.74
N GLU A 167 -10.75 3.22 19.20
CA GLU A 167 -9.79 4.08 18.49
C GLU A 167 -9.09 3.30 17.37
N VAL A 168 -8.67 4.04 16.34
CA VAL A 168 -7.81 3.54 15.26
C VAL A 168 -6.50 4.31 15.27
N ARG A 169 -5.37 3.58 15.23
CA ARG A 169 -4.03 4.16 15.16
C ARG A 169 -3.26 3.64 13.96
N PRO A 170 -2.67 4.52 13.15
CA PRO A 170 -1.73 4.10 12.13
C PRO A 170 -0.44 3.62 12.78
N VAL A 171 0.11 2.50 12.31
CA VAL A 171 1.41 1.99 12.70
C VAL A 171 2.36 2.03 11.51
N GLY A 172 3.56 2.42 11.78
CA GLY A 172 4.68 2.34 10.87
C GLY A 172 4.77 3.46 9.83
N VAL A 173 5.79 4.18 9.88
CA VAL A 173 6.61 4.65 8.78
C VAL A 173 8.03 4.28 9.17
#